data_d5fd89a1b992d0095aecdbc92f42c97e
#
_entry.id   d5fd89a1b992d0095aecdbc92f42c97e
#
_cell.length_a   1.000
_cell.length_b   1.000
_cell.length_c   1.000
_cell.angle_alpha   90.00
_cell.angle_beta   90.00
_cell.angle_gamma   90.00
#
_symmetry.space_group_name_H-M   'P 1'
#
loop_
_entity.id
_entity.type
_entity.pdbx_description
1 polymer ?
#
loop_
_entity_poly.entity_id
_entity_poly.type
_entity_poly.pdbx_seq_one_letter_code
_entity_poly.pdbx_strand_id
1 'polypeptide(L)'
;MKALTLAERISETADLVTVALDQLLPRAEGPEARLTEAMRYATLGPGRRLRPFFALETAKMFDLDERPVLRTACALECIHAYSIVHDDLPCMEPDAARREHPSVHDAYDEATAVLAGDALQAIAFEILAHPDTHEDGAVRAELVRRLASAAGARGMVGGQMIDLLGPRDDFGGMARMQRMKTGALIACAFEMPLVLARASEAERHALIGFAQDLGLAYQITGDLMESEAHNPCQGPHGKDQVRGKANYVSLLGAPAARERLGVLSAQTKAHLDPFGERAVYLRDCVDFVMELRA
;
A
#
# COMPACT_ATOMS: atom_id res chain seq x y z
N MET A 1 -22.35 -14.47 17.15
CA MET A 1 -21.00 -13.96 17.40
C MET A 1 -21.05 -12.44 17.30
N LYS A 2 -20.33 -11.70 18.17
CA LYS A 2 -20.22 -10.25 18.06
C LYS A 2 -19.39 -9.93 16.82
N ALA A 3 -19.82 -8.97 16.00
CA ALA A 3 -19.00 -8.51 14.87
C ALA A 3 -17.68 -7.92 15.40
N LEU A 4 -16.59 -8.21 14.73
CA LEU A 4 -15.28 -7.64 15.04
C LEU A 4 -15.27 -6.14 14.77
N THR A 5 -14.52 -5.40 15.56
CA THR A 5 -14.16 -4.02 15.22
C THR A 5 -13.22 -3.97 14.02
N LEU A 6 -13.12 -2.83 13.34
CA LEU A 6 -12.17 -2.65 12.24
C LEU A 6 -10.72 -2.95 12.68
N ALA A 7 -10.32 -2.49 13.87
CA ALA A 7 -8.97 -2.73 14.39
C ALA A 7 -8.69 -4.22 14.61
N GLU A 8 -9.62 -4.95 15.21
CA GLU A 8 -9.52 -6.41 15.39
C GLU A 8 -9.43 -7.11 14.02
N ARG A 9 -10.22 -6.67 13.05
CA ARG A 9 -10.25 -7.22 11.70
C ARG A 9 -8.95 -6.99 10.94
N ILE A 10 -8.35 -5.79 11.06
CA ILE A 10 -7.02 -5.48 10.51
C ILE A 10 -5.95 -6.35 11.17
N SER A 11 -5.99 -6.53 12.50
CA SER A 11 -5.03 -7.37 13.23
C SER A 11 -5.11 -8.83 12.81
N GLU A 12 -6.31 -9.42 12.72
CA GLU A 12 -6.48 -10.80 12.23
C GLU A 12 -5.92 -10.98 10.81
N THR A 13 -6.16 -10.00 9.95
CA THR A 13 -5.59 -10.02 8.59
C THR A 13 -4.07 -9.96 8.61
N ALA A 14 -3.48 -9.11 9.45
CA ALA A 14 -2.04 -8.98 9.56
C ALA A 14 -1.38 -10.29 10.01
N ASP A 15 -1.97 -10.97 10.98
CA ASP A 15 -1.51 -12.27 11.47
C ASP A 15 -1.61 -13.35 10.37
N LEU A 16 -2.75 -13.44 9.69
CA LEU A 16 -2.98 -14.38 8.59
C LEU A 16 -1.95 -14.20 7.47
N VAL A 17 -1.74 -12.95 7.04
CA VAL A 17 -0.78 -12.61 5.97
C VAL A 17 0.65 -12.89 6.40
N THR A 18 1.01 -12.59 7.65
CA THR A 18 2.36 -12.86 8.16
C THR A 18 2.66 -14.36 8.17
N VAL A 19 1.71 -15.20 8.59
CA VAL A 19 1.84 -16.67 8.53
C VAL A 19 1.99 -17.16 7.08
N ALA A 20 1.19 -16.61 6.16
CA ALA A 20 1.27 -16.98 4.75
C ALA A 20 2.60 -16.55 4.11
N LEU A 21 3.10 -15.34 4.40
CA LEU A 21 4.41 -14.86 3.96
C LEU A 21 5.53 -15.74 4.49
N ASP A 22 5.48 -16.15 5.76
CA ASP A 22 6.47 -17.06 6.35
C ASP A 22 6.57 -18.39 5.60
N GLN A 23 5.45 -18.89 5.08
CA GLN A 23 5.38 -20.13 4.28
C GLN A 23 5.84 -19.94 2.83
N LEU A 24 5.58 -18.77 2.22
CA LEU A 24 5.89 -18.48 0.82
C LEU A 24 7.34 -18.03 0.61
N LEU A 25 7.94 -17.37 1.59
CA LEU A 25 9.32 -16.91 1.50
C LEU A 25 10.31 -18.08 1.69
N PRO A 26 11.44 -18.05 0.96
CA PRO A 26 12.48 -19.09 1.10
C PRO A 26 13.04 -19.11 2.51
N ARG A 27 13.49 -20.29 2.94
CA ARG A 27 14.19 -20.48 4.21
C ARG A 27 15.63 -20.00 4.11
N ALA A 28 16.17 -19.52 5.24
CA ALA A 28 17.55 -19.06 5.33
C ALA A 28 18.51 -20.26 5.47
N GLU A 29 18.83 -20.86 4.34
CA GLU A 29 19.68 -22.05 4.23
C GLU A 29 20.71 -21.85 3.11
N GLY A 30 21.85 -22.53 3.21
CA GLY A 30 22.88 -22.49 2.19
C GLY A 30 23.72 -21.19 2.16
N PRO A 31 24.54 -21.03 1.11
CA PRO A 31 25.41 -19.84 0.93
C PRO A 31 24.65 -18.51 0.80
N GLU A 32 23.42 -18.55 0.32
CA GLU A 32 22.53 -17.40 0.13
C GLU A 32 21.69 -17.06 1.38
N ALA A 33 21.90 -17.72 2.52
CA ALA A 33 21.11 -17.53 3.75
C ALA A 33 20.98 -16.06 4.14
N ARG A 34 22.06 -15.26 4.00
CA ARG A 34 22.04 -13.83 4.30
C ARG A 34 20.99 -13.05 3.47
N LEU A 35 20.82 -13.39 2.19
CA LEU A 35 19.82 -12.77 1.32
C LEU A 35 18.40 -13.10 1.81
N THR A 36 18.15 -14.38 2.05
CA THR A 36 16.82 -14.84 2.49
C THR A 36 16.46 -14.38 3.90
N GLU A 37 17.43 -14.24 4.79
CA GLU A 37 17.26 -13.59 6.11
C GLU A 37 16.83 -12.11 5.94
N ALA A 38 17.51 -11.36 5.06
CA ALA A 38 17.17 -9.95 4.79
C ALA A 38 15.78 -9.79 4.17
N MET A 39 15.39 -10.68 3.22
CA MET A 39 14.02 -10.71 2.67
C MET A 39 12.98 -10.94 3.77
N ARG A 40 13.21 -11.91 4.64
CA ARG A 40 12.32 -12.26 5.76
C ARG A 40 12.27 -11.12 6.80
N TYR A 41 13.41 -10.52 7.11
CA TYR A 41 13.48 -9.35 7.99
C TYR A 41 12.61 -8.19 7.46
N ALA A 42 12.67 -7.90 6.16
CA ALA A 42 11.91 -6.84 5.53
C ALA A 42 10.39 -7.10 5.52
N THR A 43 9.98 -8.38 5.39
CA THR A 43 8.57 -8.73 5.16
C THR A 43 7.84 -9.20 6.40
N LEU A 44 8.49 -9.90 7.34
CA LEU A 44 7.83 -10.50 8.51
C LEU A 44 7.80 -9.57 9.73
N GLY A 45 8.45 -8.41 9.66
CA GLY A 45 8.38 -7.38 10.70
C GLY A 45 6.96 -6.84 10.93
N PRO A 46 6.74 -6.09 12.01
CA PRO A 46 5.43 -5.55 12.36
C PRO A 46 4.90 -4.61 11.27
N GLY A 47 3.60 -4.68 11.00
CA GLY A 47 2.93 -3.82 10.02
C GLY A 47 1.43 -4.07 9.96
N ARG A 48 0.65 -3.03 9.66
CA ARG A 48 -0.82 -3.12 9.61
C ARG A 48 -1.35 -3.95 8.43
N ARG A 49 -0.52 -4.28 7.44
CA ARG A 49 -0.92 -5.05 6.24
C ARG A 49 -2.18 -4.51 5.57
N LEU A 50 -2.30 -3.18 5.42
CA LEU A 50 -3.53 -2.55 4.89
C LEU A 50 -3.82 -2.95 3.45
N ARG A 51 -2.80 -3.12 2.59
CA ARG A 51 -3.02 -3.56 1.21
C ARG A 51 -3.58 -4.99 1.14
N PRO A 52 -2.99 -5.96 1.83
CA PRO A 52 -3.60 -7.28 2.04
C PRO A 52 -5.02 -7.22 2.62
N PHE A 53 -5.27 -6.36 3.61
CA PHE A 53 -6.59 -6.18 4.18
C PHE A 53 -7.62 -5.73 3.12
N PHE A 54 -7.29 -4.74 2.29
CA PHE A 54 -8.17 -4.31 1.21
C PHE A 54 -8.46 -5.44 0.20
N ALA A 55 -7.44 -6.24 -0.15
CA ALA A 55 -7.61 -7.36 -1.05
C ALA A 55 -8.55 -8.43 -0.47
N LEU A 56 -8.36 -8.80 0.80
CA LEU A 56 -9.18 -9.82 1.47
C LEU A 56 -10.61 -9.35 1.73
N GLU A 57 -10.82 -8.10 2.13
CA GLU A 57 -12.18 -7.57 2.32
C GLU A 57 -12.91 -7.41 0.98
N THR A 58 -12.21 -6.99 -0.08
CA THR A 58 -12.78 -6.98 -1.43
C THR A 58 -13.19 -8.38 -1.87
N ALA A 59 -12.33 -9.38 -1.66
CA ALA A 59 -12.60 -10.76 -2.04
C ALA A 59 -13.86 -11.34 -1.38
N LYS A 60 -14.10 -11.00 -0.11
CA LYS A 60 -15.30 -11.42 0.63
C LYS A 60 -16.59 -10.86 0.04
N MET A 61 -16.52 -9.68 -0.58
CA MET A 61 -17.68 -9.09 -1.26
C MET A 61 -18.11 -9.90 -2.48
N PHE A 62 -17.22 -10.76 -3.01
CA PHE A 62 -17.44 -11.61 -4.17
C PHE A 62 -17.45 -13.11 -3.82
N ASP A 63 -17.49 -13.46 -2.54
CA ASP A 63 -17.49 -14.84 -2.03
C ASP A 63 -16.33 -15.69 -2.61
N LEU A 64 -15.15 -15.08 -2.77
CA LEU A 64 -13.97 -15.76 -3.30
C LEU A 64 -13.31 -16.67 -2.26
N ASP A 65 -12.72 -17.77 -2.74
CA ASP A 65 -11.87 -18.62 -1.92
C ASP A 65 -10.68 -17.82 -1.35
N GLU A 66 -10.41 -17.98 -0.05
CA GLU A 66 -9.36 -17.24 0.65
C GLU A 66 -7.96 -17.53 0.11
N ARG A 67 -7.66 -18.79 -0.24
CA ARG A 67 -6.29 -19.21 -0.63
C ARG A 67 -5.73 -18.44 -1.84
N PRO A 68 -6.41 -18.35 -3.01
CA PRO A 68 -5.95 -17.53 -4.14
C PRO A 68 -5.75 -16.06 -3.76
N VAL A 69 -6.69 -15.50 -3.00
CA VAL A 69 -6.64 -14.09 -2.59
C VAL A 69 -5.47 -13.82 -1.65
N LEU A 70 -5.26 -14.71 -0.67
CA LEU A 70 -4.15 -14.60 0.27
C LEU A 70 -2.79 -14.64 -0.45
N ARG A 71 -2.64 -15.49 -1.46
CA ARG A 71 -1.41 -15.52 -2.29
C ARG A 71 -1.21 -14.23 -3.07
N THR A 72 -2.28 -13.68 -3.66
CA THR A 72 -2.19 -12.38 -4.34
C THR A 72 -1.87 -11.23 -3.37
N ALA A 73 -2.44 -11.27 -2.18
CA ALA A 73 -2.17 -10.31 -1.12
C ALA A 73 -0.71 -10.37 -0.62
N CYS A 74 -0.15 -11.58 -0.48
CA CYS A 74 1.26 -11.79 -0.14
C CYS A 74 2.19 -11.27 -1.24
N ALA A 75 1.89 -11.52 -2.52
CA ALA A 75 2.66 -10.97 -3.63
C ALA A 75 2.68 -9.44 -3.63
N LEU A 76 1.53 -8.81 -3.38
CA LEU A 76 1.42 -7.37 -3.25
C LEU A 76 2.23 -6.82 -2.07
N GLU A 77 2.25 -7.54 -0.95
CA GLU A 77 3.03 -7.16 0.24
C GLU A 77 4.54 -7.33 -0.01
N CYS A 78 4.99 -8.34 -0.76
CA CYS A 78 6.38 -8.47 -1.19
C CYS A 78 6.82 -7.25 -2.04
N ILE A 79 5.96 -6.80 -2.98
CA ILE A 79 6.20 -5.57 -3.75
C ILE A 79 6.28 -4.35 -2.84
N HIS A 80 5.38 -4.24 -1.86
CA HIS A 80 5.42 -3.15 -0.91
C HIS A 80 6.70 -3.19 -0.04
N ALA A 81 7.11 -4.37 0.42
CA ALA A 81 8.31 -4.53 1.23
C ALA A 81 9.57 -4.12 0.44
N TYR A 82 9.72 -4.59 -0.82
CA TYR A 82 10.87 -4.19 -1.63
C TYR A 82 10.93 -2.67 -1.84
N SER A 83 9.77 -2.04 -2.07
CA SER A 83 9.75 -0.59 -2.28
C SER A 83 10.26 0.19 -1.07
N ILE A 84 9.97 -0.33 0.13
CA ILE A 84 10.46 0.27 1.37
C ILE A 84 11.97 0.00 1.56
N VAL A 85 12.42 -1.23 1.29
CA VAL A 85 13.84 -1.60 1.39
C VAL A 85 14.70 -0.70 0.49
N HIS A 86 14.25 -0.45 -0.74
CA HIS A 86 14.97 0.42 -1.67
C HIS A 86 14.80 1.91 -1.32
N ASP A 87 13.64 2.35 -0.86
CA ASP A 87 13.40 3.73 -0.43
C ASP A 87 14.29 4.14 0.73
N ASP A 88 14.56 3.21 1.66
CA ASP A 88 15.39 3.45 2.84
C ASP A 88 16.91 3.52 2.50
N LEU A 89 17.35 3.21 1.28
CA LEU A 89 18.76 3.29 0.89
C LEU A 89 19.29 4.74 0.95
N PRO A 90 20.57 4.96 1.34
CA PRO A 90 21.15 6.31 1.46
C PRO A 90 21.08 7.13 0.16
N CYS A 91 21.06 6.50 -1.00
CA CYS A 91 20.95 7.16 -2.30
C CYS A 91 19.51 7.54 -2.68
N MET A 92 18.51 7.10 -1.90
CA MET A 92 17.09 7.35 -2.14
C MET A 92 16.55 8.36 -1.12
N GLU A 93 15.83 7.91 -0.12
CA GLU A 93 15.24 8.74 0.93
C GLU A 93 15.56 8.16 2.32
N PRO A 94 16.80 8.33 2.81
CA PRO A 94 17.20 7.76 4.08
C PRO A 94 16.32 8.33 5.20
N ASP A 95 15.51 7.47 5.81
CA ASP A 95 14.63 7.83 6.92
C ASP A 95 14.90 6.92 8.13
N ALA A 96 15.95 7.27 8.87
CA ALA A 96 16.34 6.56 10.09
C ALA A 96 15.25 6.59 11.19
N ALA A 97 14.28 7.52 11.09
CA ALA A 97 13.24 7.71 12.12
C ALA A 97 11.92 6.98 11.81
N ARG A 98 11.81 6.30 10.67
CA ARG A 98 10.53 5.78 10.17
C ARG A 98 10.00 4.57 10.92
N ARG A 99 10.83 3.84 11.70
CA ARG A 99 10.46 2.56 12.32
C ARG A 99 11.14 2.34 13.66
N GLU A 100 10.49 1.52 14.47
CA GLU A 100 11.05 1.01 15.72
C GLU A 100 12.26 0.07 15.50
N HIS A 101 12.50 -0.37 14.26
CA HIS A 101 13.58 -1.28 13.88
C HIS A 101 14.48 -0.65 12.79
N PRO A 102 15.79 -0.97 12.77
CA PRO A 102 16.72 -0.54 11.73
C PRO A 102 16.22 -0.89 10.32
N SER A 103 16.58 -0.08 9.33
CA SER A 103 16.36 -0.42 7.92
C SER A 103 17.19 -1.66 7.53
N VAL A 104 16.88 -2.27 6.38
CA VAL A 104 17.65 -3.46 5.93
C VAL A 104 19.10 -3.09 5.69
N HIS A 105 19.41 -1.92 5.13
CA HIS A 105 20.77 -1.51 4.89
C HIS A 105 21.55 -1.24 6.18
N ASP A 106 20.89 -0.78 7.24
CA ASP A 106 21.49 -0.59 8.57
C ASP A 106 21.70 -1.91 9.30
N ALA A 107 20.74 -2.85 9.18
CA ALA A 107 20.80 -4.15 9.82
C ALA A 107 21.81 -5.12 9.15
N TYR A 108 22.02 -4.96 7.84
CA TYR A 108 22.89 -5.80 7.03
C TYR A 108 23.97 -4.97 6.34
N ASP A 109 23.71 -4.49 5.14
CA ASP A 109 24.49 -3.55 4.32
C ASP A 109 23.68 -3.12 3.07
N GLU A 110 24.16 -2.10 2.34
CA GLU A 110 23.49 -1.59 1.13
C GLU A 110 23.35 -2.63 0.03
N ALA A 111 24.39 -3.43 -0.22
CA ALA A 111 24.38 -4.46 -1.28
C ALA A 111 23.32 -5.55 -0.96
N THR A 112 23.27 -5.98 0.32
CA THR A 112 22.24 -6.92 0.78
C THR A 112 20.84 -6.33 0.65
N ALA A 113 20.65 -5.05 0.96
CA ALA A 113 19.35 -4.36 0.82
C ALA A 113 18.91 -4.29 -0.64
N VAL A 114 19.80 -3.91 -1.58
CA VAL A 114 19.51 -3.92 -3.02
C VAL A 114 19.06 -5.30 -3.50
N LEU A 115 19.84 -6.34 -3.18
CA LEU A 115 19.56 -7.72 -3.61
C LEU A 115 18.28 -8.26 -2.95
N ALA A 116 18.01 -7.91 -1.68
CA ALA A 116 16.78 -8.31 -0.99
C ALA A 116 15.53 -7.68 -1.67
N GLY A 117 15.61 -6.42 -2.07
CA GLY A 117 14.54 -5.77 -2.82
C GLY A 117 14.30 -6.44 -4.19
N ASP A 118 15.37 -6.73 -4.95
CA ASP A 118 15.27 -7.43 -6.23
C ASP A 118 14.64 -8.82 -6.09
N ALA A 119 15.06 -9.58 -5.07
CA ALA A 119 14.54 -10.92 -4.81
C ALA A 119 13.07 -10.88 -4.33
N LEU A 120 12.68 -9.89 -3.52
CA LEU A 120 11.29 -9.67 -3.12
C LEU A 120 10.38 -9.30 -4.30
N GLN A 121 10.89 -8.53 -5.25
CA GLN A 121 10.16 -8.25 -6.49
C GLN A 121 9.98 -9.51 -7.33
N ALA A 122 11.04 -10.31 -7.48
CA ALA A 122 10.99 -11.55 -8.26
C ALA A 122 10.01 -12.57 -7.67
N ILE A 123 10.06 -12.82 -6.36
CA ILE A 123 9.16 -13.79 -5.70
C ILE A 123 7.70 -13.36 -5.75
N ALA A 124 7.41 -12.06 -5.77
CA ALA A 124 6.03 -11.58 -5.93
C ALA A 124 5.41 -12.08 -7.24
N PHE A 125 6.14 -12.03 -8.33
CA PHE A 125 5.69 -12.54 -9.64
C PHE A 125 5.67 -14.06 -9.69
N GLU A 126 6.62 -14.74 -9.04
CA GLU A 126 6.62 -16.19 -8.90
C GLU A 126 5.34 -16.67 -8.18
N ILE A 127 4.97 -16.03 -7.05
CA ILE A 127 3.74 -16.35 -6.31
C ILE A 127 2.51 -16.19 -7.22
N LEU A 128 2.40 -15.12 -7.99
CA LEU A 128 1.25 -14.89 -8.88
C LEU A 128 1.19 -15.86 -10.05
N ALA A 129 2.34 -16.25 -10.59
CA ALA A 129 2.43 -17.17 -11.72
C ALA A 129 2.19 -18.64 -11.32
N HIS A 130 2.33 -18.96 -10.04
CA HIS A 130 2.23 -20.33 -9.54
C HIS A 130 0.82 -20.93 -9.72
N PRO A 131 0.67 -22.22 -10.14
CA PRO A 131 -0.64 -22.87 -10.29
C PRO A 131 -1.53 -22.82 -9.03
N ASP A 132 -0.92 -22.83 -7.84
CA ASP A 132 -1.64 -22.71 -6.57
C ASP A 132 -2.35 -21.35 -6.38
N THR A 133 -1.98 -20.33 -7.15
CA THR A 133 -2.64 -19.02 -7.10
C THR A 133 -3.95 -19.04 -7.89
N HIS A 134 -3.99 -19.72 -9.02
CA HIS A 134 -5.21 -19.95 -9.77
C HIS A 134 -4.97 -21.03 -10.84
N GLU A 135 -5.96 -21.90 -11.09
CA GLU A 135 -5.85 -22.97 -12.10
C GLU A 135 -5.73 -22.42 -13.54
N ASP A 136 -6.50 -21.36 -13.85
CA ASP A 136 -6.49 -20.70 -15.16
C ASP A 136 -5.23 -19.84 -15.35
N GLY A 137 -4.39 -20.22 -16.31
CA GLY A 137 -3.17 -19.49 -16.66
C GLY A 137 -3.43 -18.08 -17.17
N ALA A 138 -4.58 -17.80 -17.81
CA ALA A 138 -4.94 -16.47 -18.26
C ALA A 138 -5.23 -15.52 -17.08
N VAL A 139 -5.85 -16.02 -16.02
CA VAL A 139 -6.06 -15.29 -14.78
C VAL A 139 -4.72 -14.97 -14.13
N ARG A 140 -3.80 -15.94 -14.01
CA ARG A 140 -2.45 -15.68 -13.47
C ARG A 140 -1.68 -14.63 -14.28
N ALA A 141 -1.75 -14.73 -15.61
CA ALA A 141 -1.11 -13.74 -16.49
C ALA A 141 -1.68 -12.32 -16.29
N GLU A 142 -2.99 -12.18 -16.09
CA GLU A 142 -3.62 -10.88 -15.82
C GLU A 142 -3.22 -10.35 -14.44
N LEU A 143 -3.14 -11.18 -13.40
CA LEU A 143 -2.64 -10.78 -12.08
C LEU A 143 -1.20 -10.27 -12.15
N VAL A 144 -0.30 -11.00 -12.83
CA VAL A 144 1.08 -10.57 -13.08
C VAL A 144 1.13 -9.23 -13.80
N ARG A 145 0.33 -9.08 -14.87
CA ARG A 145 0.27 -7.84 -15.66
C ARG A 145 -0.19 -6.65 -14.82
N ARG A 146 -1.22 -6.83 -13.96
CA ARG A 146 -1.74 -5.78 -13.07
C ARG A 146 -0.68 -5.35 -12.08
N LEU A 147 -0.07 -6.29 -11.38
CA LEU A 147 0.97 -5.98 -10.39
C LEU A 147 2.18 -5.31 -11.05
N ALA A 148 2.65 -5.81 -12.20
CA ALA A 148 3.76 -5.21 -12.93
C ALA A 148 3.47 -3.76 -13.38
N SER A 149 2.22 -3.49 -13.82
CA SER A 149 1.81 -2.13 -14.18
C SER A 149 1.77 -1.19 -12.96
N ALA A 150 1.24 -1.68 -11.83
CA ALA A 150 1.12 -0.89 -10.60
C ALA A 150 2.47 -0.65 -9.91
N ALA A 151 3.39 -1.61 -9.96
CA ALA A 151 4.72 -1.49 -9.36
C ALA A 151 5.72 -0.72 -10.25
N GLY A 152 5.59 -0.82 -11.57
CA GLY A 152 6.59 -0.36 -12.52
C GLY A 152 6.61 1.12 -12.84
N ALA A 153 7.18 1.47 -14.02
CA ALA A 153 7.37 2.86 -14.48
C ALA A 153 6.07 3.65 -14.65
N ARG A 154 4.92 2.99 -14.85
CA ARG A 154 3.60 3.62 -14.95
C ARG A 154 2.86 3.71 -13.62
N GLY A 155 3.46 3.18 -12.55
CA GLY A 155 2.94 3.14 -11.19
C GLY A 155 3.97 3.60 -10.18
N MET A 156 4.17 2.79 -9.13
CA MET A 156 4.93 3.14 -7.93
C MET A 156 6.35 3.64 -8.23
N VAL A 157 7.14 2.90 -9.02
CA VAL A 157 8.54 3.30 -9.35
C VAL A 157 8.57 4.60 -10.15
N GLY A 158 7.64 4.79 -11.11
CA GLY A 158 7.52 6.05 -11.83
C GLY A 158 7.13 7.21 -10.92
N GLY A 159 6.24 6.97 -9.95
CA GLY A 159 5.88 7.95 -8.92
C GLY A 159 7.05 8.32 -8.01
N GLN A 160 7.86 7.33 -7.61
CA GLN A 160 9.07 7.55 -6.82
C GLN A 160 10.10 8.40 -7.58
N MET A 161 10.29 8.15 -8.89
CA MET A 161 11.19 8.97 -9.71
C MET A 161 10.71 10.44 -9.78
N ILE A 162 9.40 10.67 -9.93
CA ILE A 162 8.85 12.03 -9.91
C ILE A 162 9.10 12.69 -8.55
N ASP A 163 8.94 11.94 -7.46
CA ASP A 163 9.15 12.45 -6.11
C ASP A 163 10.62 12.84 -5.85
N LEU A 164 11.56 12.02 -6.29
CA LEU A 164 13.01 12.31 -6.18
C LEU A 164 13.44 13.55 -6.99
N LEU A 165 12.85 13.75 -8.18
CA LEU A 165 13.15 14.91 -9.03
C LEU A 165 12.44 16.18 -8.55
N GLY A 166 11.54 16.09 -7.59
CA GLY A 166 10.60 17.12 -7.19
C GLY A 166 9.37 17.17 -8.11
N PRO A 167 8.16 16.99 -7.58
CA PRO A 167 6.95 17.19 -8.36
C PRO A 167 6.86 18.64 -8.82
N ARG A 168 6.09 18.90 -9.89
CA ARG A 168 5.74 20.28 -10.24
C ARG A 168 5.04 20.95 -9.06
N ASP A 169 5.36 22.19 -8.79
CA ASP A 169 4.75 23.01 -7.72
C ASP A 169 3.31 23.39 -8.05
N ASP A 170 2.53 22.45 -8.59
CA ASP A 170 1.11 22.58 -8.87
C ASP A 170 0.35 21.35 -8.33
N PHE A 171 -0.91 21.56 -8.04
CA PHE A 171 -1.81 20.52 -7.52
C PHE A 171 -1.87 19.27 -8.43
N GLY A 172 -1.88 19.47 -9.76
CA GLY A 172 -1.98 18.37 -10.72
C GLY A 172 -0.73 17.48 -10.73
N GLY A 173 0.45 18.08 -10.68
CA GLY A 173 1.75 17.37 -10.62
C GLY A 173 1.89 16.55 -9.35
N MET A 174 1.56 17.15 -8.20
CA MET A 174 1.58 16.47 -6.92
C MET A 174 0.56 15.34 -6.84
N ALA A 175 -0.69 15.58 -7.24
CA ALA A 175 -1.72 14.55 -7.25
C ALA A 175 -1.36 13.38 -8.17
N ARG A 176 -0.72 13.65 -9.31
CA ARG A 176 -0.19 12.60 -10.21
C ARG A 176 0.90 11.78 -9.53
N MET A 177 1.89 12.45 -8.93
CA MET A 177 3.00 11.78 -8.23
C MET A 177 2.46 10.85 -7.13
N GLN A 178 1.61 11.35 -6.26
CA GLN A 178 1.04 10.57 -5.16
C GLN A 178 0.15 9.42 -5.66
N ARG A 179 -0.67 9.64 -6.68
CA ARG A 179 -1.47 8.57 -7.30
C ARG A 179 -0.59 7.45 -7.85
N MET A 180 0.58 7.78 -8.41
CA MET A 180 1.53 6.79 -8.92
C MET A 180 2.32 6.13 -7.78
N LYS A 181 2.98 6.92 -6.92
CA LYS A 181 3.87 6.41 -5.84
C LYS A 181 3.11 5.55 -4.83
N THR A 182 1.97 6.03 -4.34
CA THR A 182 1.20 5.39 -3.27
C THR A 182 -0.09 4.75 -3.79
N GLY A 183 -0.84 5.48 -4.61
CA GLY A 183 -2.18 5.10 -5.06
C GLY A 183 -2.20 3.87 -5.96
N ALA A 184 -1.18 3.65 -6.79
CA ALA A 184 -1.16 2.54 -7.74
C ALA A 184 -1.20 1.16 -7.05
N LEU A 185 -0.43 0.96 -5.99
CA LEU A 185 -0.45 -0.30 -5.23
C LEU A 185 -1.71 -0.44 -4.38
N ILE A 186 -2.30 0.67 -3.90
CA ILE A 186 -3.60 0.63 -3.21
C ILE A 186 -4.68 0.19 -4.20
N ALA A 187 -4.75 0.79 -5.38
CA ALA A 187 -5.70 0.39 -6.42
C ALA A 187 -5.51 -1.07 -6.83
N CYS A 188 -4.26 -1.54 -6.95
CA CYS A 188 -3.95 -2.93 -7.27
C CYS A 188 -4.48 -3.91 -6.22
N ALA A 189 -4.54 -3.53 -4.94
CA ALA A 189 -5.12 -4.35 -3.87
C ALA A 189 -6.62 -4.64 -4.11
N PHE A 190 -7.34 -3.72 -4.73
CA PHE A 190 -8.73 -3.93 -5.14
C PHE A 190 -8.83 -4.63 -6.51
N GLU A 191 -7.95 -4.30 -7.45
CA GLU A 191 -7.97 -4.88 -8.80
C GLU A 191 -7.73 -6.39 -8.82
N MET A 192 -6.83 -6.91 -7.99
CA MET A 192 -6.47 -8.33 -8.00
C MET A 192 -7.65 -9.25 -7.63
N PRO A 193 -8.41 -9.00 -6.54
CA PRO A 193 -9.64 -9.76 -6.27
C PRO A 193 -10.69 -9.63 -7.38
N LEU A 194 -10.80 -8.46 -8.03
CA LEU A 194 -11.72 -8.26 -9.15
C LEU A 194 -11.34 -9.07 -10.39
N VAL A 195 -10.06 -9.36 -10.60
CA VAL A 195 -9.58 -10.29 -11.63
C VAL A 195 -10.02 -11.71 -11.27
N LEU A 196 -9.81 -12.14 -10.04
CA LEU A 196 -10.20 -13.46 -9.55
C LEU A 196 -11.73 -13.68 -9.64
N ALA A 197 -12.50 -12.65 -9.27
CA ALA A 197 -13.98 -12.67 -9.32
C ALA A 197 -14.54 -12.59 -10.75
N ARG A 198 -13.73 -12.28 -11.76
CA ARG A 198 -14.20 -11.91 -13.10
C ARG A 198 -15.29 -10.83 -13.03
N ALA A 199 -15.09 -9.84 -12.14
CA ALA A 199 -16.08 -8.82 -11.81
C ALA A 199 -16.49 -8.01 -13.06
N SER A 200 -17.73 -7.51 -13.04
CA SER A 200 -18.28 -6.66 -14.09
C SER A 200 -17.56 -5.30 -14.18
N GLU A 201 -17.66 -4.62 -15.30
CA GLU A 201 -17.12 -3.26 -15.49
C GLU A 201 -17.67 -2.25 -14.48
N ALA A 202 -18.95 -2.36 -14.10
CA ALA A 202 -19.56 -1.47 -13.12
C ALA A 202 -18.96 -1.67 -11.72
N GLU A 203 -18.77 -2.92 -11.28
CA GLU A 203 -18.12 -3.25 -10.01
C GLU A 203 -16.66 -2.80 -9.98
N ARG A 204 -15.94 -3.00 -11.09
CA ARG A 204 -14.56 -2.52 -11.25
C ARG A 204 -14.50 -1.00 -11.13
N HIS A 205 -15.36 -0.29 -11.84
CA HIS A 205 -15.41 1.17 -11.81
C HIS A 205 -15.65 1.69 -10.39
N ALA A 206 -16.61 1.11 -9.68
CA ALA A 206 -16.95 1.48 -8.32
C ALA A 206 -15.76 1.28 -7.36
N LEU A 207 -15.14 0.09 -7.34
CA LEU A 207 -14.06 -0.21 -6.39
C LEU A 207 -12.73 0.47 -6.73
N ILE A 208 -12.45 0.73 -8.01
CA ILE A 208 -11.29 1.53 -8.40
C ILE A 208 -11.51 3.00 -8.03
N GLY A 209 -12.71 3.55 -8.23
CA GLY A 209 -13.09 4.88 -7.76
C GLY A 209 -12.92 5.01 -6.25
N PHE A 210 -13.43 4.04 -5.49
CA PHE A 210 -13.23 3.94 -4.05
C PHE A 210 -11.75 3.98 -3.65
N ALA A 211 -10.91 3.15 -4.29
CA ALA A 211 -9.47 3.06 -4.00
C ALA A 211 -8.75 4.39 -4.25
N GLN A 212 -9.10 5.08 -5.34
CA GLN A 212 -8.50 6.36 -5.71
C GLN A 212 -8.86 7.46 -4.71
N ASP A 213 -10.14 7.57 -4.35
CA ASP A 213 -10.63 8.58 -3.41
C ASP A 213 -10.13 8.31 -1.99
N LEU A 214 -10.11 7.05 -1.55
CA LEU A 214 -9.54 6.66 -0.25
C LEU A 214 -8.03 6.98 -0.18
N GLY A 215 -7.28 6.68 -1.24
CA GLY A 215 -5.87 6.98 -1.32
C GLY A 215 -5.59 8.50 -1.25
N LEU A 216 -6.39 9.31 -1.94
CA LEU A 216 -6.30 10.77 -1.88
C LEU A 216 -6.65 11.30 -0.48
N ALA A 217 -7.72 10.78 0.12
CA ALA A 217 -8.13 11.15 1.47
C ALA A 217 -7.04 10.84 2.50
N TYR A 218 -6.41 9.66 2.40
CA TYR A 218 -5.30 9.25 3.27
C TYR A 218 -4.11 10.23 3.19
N GLN A 219 -3.73 10.65 1.98
CA GLN A 219 -2.64 11.62 1.79
C GLN A 219 -2.98 12.99 2.39
N ILE A 220 -4.16 13.54 2.08
CA ILE A 220 -4.58 14.83 2.64
C ILE A 220 -4.65 14.79 4.17
N THR A 221 -5.10 13.67 4.74
CA THR A 221 -5.12 13.47 6.21
C THR A 221 -3.71 13.47 6.78
N GLY A 222 -2.78 12.75 6.14
CA GLY A 222 -1.37 12.75 6.55
C GLY A 222 -0.75 14.14 6.55
N ASP A 223 -0.93 14.90 5.46
CA ASP A 223 -0.42 16.27 5.33
C ASP A 223 -1.02 17.22 6.40
N LEU A 224 -2.30 17.04 6.74
CA LEU A 224 -2.95 17.81 7.81
C LEU A 224 -2.37 17.47 9.17
N MET A 225 -2.19 16.18 9.49
CA MET A 225 -1.58 15.75 10.74
C MET A 225 -0.16 16.30 10.89
N GLU A 226 0.63 16.24 9.83
CA GLU A 226 1.99 16.79 9.82
C GLU A 226 1.99 18.30 10.06
N SER A 227 1.06 19.04 9.45
CA SER A 227 0.93 20.48 9.64
C SER A 227 0.46 20.88 11.04
N GLU A 228 -0.39 20.07 11.68
CA GLU A 228 -0.94 20.31 13.03
C GLU A 228 0.05 19.89 14.13
N ALA A 229 0.86 18.87 13.90
CA ALA A 229 1.95 18.47 14.81
C ALA A 229 3.09 19.52 14.85
N HIS A 230 3.08 20.45 13.89
CA HIS A 230 4.09 21.50 13.79
C HIS A 230 3.87 22.57 14.85
N ASN A 231 4.63 22.52 15.96
CA ASN A 231 4.71 23.62 16.93
C ASN A 231 5.78 24.62 16.47
N PRO A 232 5.42 25.88 16.13
CA PRO A 232 6.39 26.88 15.66
C PRO A 232 7.57 27.14 16.61
N CYS A 233 7.41 26.76 17.88
CA CYS A 233 8.45 26.93 18.92
C CYS A 233 9.50 25.80 18.95
N GLN A 234 9.28 24.69 18.19
CA GLN A 234 10.17 23.51 18.18
C GLN A 234 10.98 23.33 16.89
N GLY A 235 10.83 24.23 15.91
CA GLY A 235 11.49 24.13 14.60
C GLY A 235 10.74 23.22 13.60
N PRO A 236 11.19 23.12 12.36
CA PRO A 236 10.54 22.33 11.33
C PRO A 236 10.75 20.84 11.61
N HIS A 237 9.69 20.14 12.03
CA HIS A 237 9.72 18.69 12.29
C HIS A 237 8.94 17.86 11.22
N GLY A 238 8.26 18.52 10.28
CA GLY A 238 7.58 17.85 9.16
C GLY A 238 8.58 17.41 8.09
N LYS A 239 8.53 16.15 7.66
CA LYS A 239 9.48 15.56 6.70
C LYS A 239 9.49 16.31 5.36
N ASP A 240 8.32 16.65 4.85
CA ASP A 240 8.16 17.36 3.58
C ASP A 240 8.56 18.83 3.70
N GLN A 241 8.31 19.48 4.84
CA GLN A 241 8.74 20.86 5.09
C GLN A 241 10.25 20.97 5.25
N VAL A 242 10.90 20.02 5.91
CA VAL A 242 12.38 19.97 6.03
C VAL A 242 13.03 19.83 4.65
N ARG A 243 12.36 19.13 3.72
CA ARG A 243 12.83 18.91 2.35
C ARG A 243 12.35 19.98 1.36
N GLY A 244 11.51 20.93 1.78
CA GLY A 244 10.91 21.94 0.90
C GLY A 244 9.94 21.36 -0.14
N LYS A 245 9.40 20.15 0.09
CA LYS A 245 8.43 19.51 -0.79
C LYS A 245 7.03 20.11 -0.57
N ALA A 246 6.34 20.40 -1.67
CA ALA A 246 4.94 20.82 -1.63
C ALA A 246 4.04 19.66 -1.19
N ASN A 247 3.04 19.96 -0.35
CA ASN A 247 2.00 19.02 0.07
C ASN A 247 0.60 19.66 -0.09
N TYR A 248 -0.48 18.91 0.14
CA TYR A 248 -1.84 19.43 -0.04
C TYR A 248 -2.13 20.63 0.85
N VAL A 249 -1.61 20.66 2.07
CA VAL A 249 -1.83 21.78 3.00
C VAL A 249 -1.06 23.03 2.56
N SER A 250 0.18 22.87 2.06
CA SER A 250 0.96 24.00 1.55
C SER A 250 0.35 24.62 0.28
N LEU A 251 -0.33 23.82 -0.56
CA LEU A 251 -0.93 24.28 -1.82
C LEU A 251 -2.35 24.83 -1.64
N LEU A 252 -3.16 24.24 -0.75
CA LEU A 252 -4.58 24.59 -0.60
C LEU A 252 -4.85 25.43 0.66
N GLY A 253 -3.99 25.35 1.65
CA GLY A 253 -4.26 25.79 3.02
C GLY A 253 -5.08 24.75 3.80
N ALA A 254 -4.85 24.67 5.13
CA ALA A 254 -5.52 23.69 5.98
C ALA A 254 -7.06 23.75 5.95
N PRO A 255 -7.75 24.93 5.91
CA PRO A 255 -9.19 24.97 5.81
C PRO A 255 -9.74 24.30 4.54
N ALA A 256 -9.18 24.60 3.37
CA ALA A 256 -9.62 24.02 2.10
C ALA A 256 -9.28 22.51 2.01
N ALA A 257 -8.14 22.09 2.57
CA ALA A 257 -7.80 20.67 2.68
C ALA A 257 -8.83 19.90 3.52
N ARG A 258 -9.30 20.45 4.65
CA ARG A 258 -10.37 19.84 5.47
C ARG A 258 -11.72 19.79 4.75
N GLU A 259 -12.09 20.85 4.05
CA GLU A 259 -13.32 20.88 3.24
C GLU A 259 -13.26 19.78 2.15
N ARG A 260 -12.12 19.66 1.46
CA ARG A 260 -11.90 18.63 0.45
C ARG A 260 -12.04 17.22 1.02
N LEU A 261 -11.51 16.96 2.23
CA LEU A 261 -11.69 15.68 2.92
C LEU A 261 -13.15 15.36 3.20
N GLY A 262 -13.94 16.34 3.65
CA GLY A 262 -15.38 16.15 3.88
C GLY A 262 -16.12 15.71 2.61
N VAL A 263 -15.82 16.33 1.47
CA VAL A 263 -16.38 15.93 0.17
C VAL A 263 -15.92 14.54 -0.23
N LEU A 264 -14.62 14.24 -0.09
CA LEU A 264 -14.05 12.93 -0.42
C LEU A 264 -14.65 11.82 0.44
N SER A 265 -14.91 12.05 1.73
CA SER A 265 -15.53 11.04 2.61
C SER A 265 -16.88 10.57 2.07
N ALA A 266 -17.76 11.51 1.72
CA ALA A 266 -19.07 11.18 1.16
C ALA A 266 -18.95 10.48 -0.20
N GLN A 267 -18.09 10.98 -1.09
CA GLN A 267 -17.86 10.42 -2.42
C GLN A 267 -17.28 9.00 -2.34
N THR A 268 -16.27 8.79 -1.49
CA THR A 268 -15.65 7.48 -1.29
C THR A 268 -16.68 6.45 -0.81
N LYS A 269 -17.52 6.81 0.17
CA LYS A 269 -18.58 5.91 0.66
C LYS A 269 -19.62 5.59 -0.41
N ALA A 270 -19.99 6.56 -1.25
CA ALA A 270 -20.97 6.36 -2.32
C ALA A 270 -20.54 5.31 -3.35
N HIS A 271 -19.23 5.16 -3.62
CA HIS A 271 -18.72 4.08 -4.47
C HIS A 271 -19.07 2.67 -3.94
N LEU A 272 -19.31 2.53 -2.64
CA LEU A 272 -19.63 1.24 -2.00
C LEU A 272 -21.13 0.95 -1.93
N ASP A 273 -22.01 1.87 -2.35
CA ASP A 273 -23.46 1.68 -2.28
C ASP A 273 -23.96 0.43 -3.01
N PRO A 274 -23.42 0.07 -4.21
CA PRO A 274 -23.83 -1.15 -4.90
C PRO A 274 -23.57 -2.45 -4.13
N PHE A 275 -22.66 -2.41 -3.14
CA PHE A 275 -22.24 -3.60 -2.40
C PHE A 275 -22.97 -3.78 -1.05
N GLY A 276 -23.74 -2.80 -0.60
CA GLY A 276 -24.53 -2.88 0.64
C GLY A 276 -23.69 -3.26 1.86
N GLU A 277 -24.24 -4.13 2.72
CA GLU A 277 -23.59 -4.57 3.97
C GLU A 277 -22.29 -5.37 3.75
N ARG A 278 -22.07 -5.93 2.55
CA ARG A 278 -20.82 -6.64 2.23
C ARG A 278 -19.58 -5.75 2.30
N ALA A 279 -19.74 -4.42 2.18
CA ALA A 279 -18.66 -3.44 2.19
C ALA A 279 -18.51 -2.72 3.55
N VAL A 280 -19.05 -3.24 4.65
CA VAL A 280 -19.06 -2.56 5.96
C VAL A 280 -17.64 -2.17 6.41
N TYR A 281 -16.68 -3.08 6.39
CA TYR A 281 -15.31 -2.80 6.83
C TYR A 281 -14.58 -1.83 5.90
N LEU A 282 -14.90 -1.81 4.61
CA LEU A 282 -14.34 -0.79 3.71
C LEU A 282 -14.94 0.60 3.98
N ARG A 283 -16.23 0.70 4.38
CA ARG A 283 -16.83 1.96 4.85
C ARG A 283 -16.18 2.44 6.15
N ASP A 284 -15.97 1.52 7.10
CA ASP A 284 -15.31 1.82 8.36
C ASP A 284 -13.87 2.32 8.14
N CYS A 285 -13.17 1.84 7.09
CA CYS A 285 -11.86 2.37 6.72
C CYS A 285 -11.90 3.84 6.31
N VAL A 286 -12.97 4.30 5.66
CA VAL A 286 -13.12 5.72 5.33
C VAL A 286 -13.18 6.54 6.61
N ASP A 287 -14.03 6.13 7.56
CA ASP A 287 -14.14 6.81 8.87
C ASP A 287 -12.81 6.79 9.62
N PHE A 288 -12.14 5.65 9.68
CA PHE A 288 -10.82 5.53 10.29
C PHE A 288 -9.78 6.48 9.68
N VAL A 289 -9.73 6.60 8.34
CA VAL A 289 -8.82 7.56 7.68
C VAL A 289 -9.17 9.00 8.05
N MET A 290 -10.47 9.31 8.18
CA MET A 290 -10.91 10.66 8.58
C MET A 290 -10.64 10.96 10.06
N GLU A 291 -10.67 9.93 10.92
CA GLU A 291 -10.48 10.03 12.37
C GLU A 291 -9.01 9.98 12.81
N LEU A 292 -8.08 9.62 11.92
CA LEU A 292 -6.63 9.69 12.21
C LEU A 292 -6.16 11.07 12.70
N ARG A 293 -7.10 12.02 12.83
CA ARG A 293 -6.92 13.36 13.36
C ARG A 293 -7.02 13.49 14.89
N ALA A 294 -7.55 12.50 15.56
CA ALA A 294 -7.85 12.62 16.99
C ALA A 294 -6.68 12.22 17.88
#